data_46d41192677c9971fb664d8fda1621bc
#
_entry.id   46d41192677c9971fb664d8fda1621bc
#
_cell.length_a   1.000
_cell.length_b   1.000
_cell.length_c   1.000
_cell.angle_alpha   90.00
_cell.angle_beta   90.00
_cell.angle_gamma   90.00
#
_symmetry.space_group_name_H-M   'P 1'
#
loop_
_entity.id
_entity.type
_entity.pdbx_description
1 polymer ?
#
loop_
_entity_poly.entity_id
_entity_poly.type
_entity_poly.pdbx_seq_one_letter_code
_entity_poly.pdbx_strand_id
1 'polypeptide(L)'
;LIPVFPGTNCEYDTQRALSEAGADAEQFIVRNLTSADVADSVERFAAAVRTAQMIVIPGGFSGGDEPDGSAKLITAFFRNAAVREQVTALLEQRDGLMLGICNGFQALIKLGLVPYGRIMDTDESFPTLTYNVIGRHQSKLVRTRVCSTRSPWLAGTEVGDIYTVPISHGEGRFLASQE
;
A
#
# COMPACT_ATOMS: atom_id res chain seq x y z
N LEU A 1 -4.93 0.48 11.09
CA LEU A 1 -3.52 0.24 11.37
C LEU A 1 -2.66 0.82 10.26
N ILE A 2 -1.64 1.62 10.60
CA ILE A 2 -0.76 2.31 9.65
C ILE A 2 0.66 1.75 9.84
N PRO A 3 1.13 0.80 9.01
CA PRO A 3 2.50 0.32 9.11
C PRO A 3 3.51 1.40 8.66
N VAL A 4 4.50 1.65 9.49
CA VAL A 4 5.57 2.63 9.27
C VAL A 4 6.88 1.88 9.09
N PHE A 5 7.41 1.90 7.89
CA PHE A 5 8.69 1.30 7.53
C PHE A 5 9.80 2.35 7.52
N PRO A 6 11.07 1.98 7.64
CA PRO A 6 12.16 2.89 7.37
C PRO A 6 12.02 3.52 5.97
N GLY A 7 11.98 4.85 5.91
CA GLY A 7 11.73 5.60 4.67
C GLY A 7 10.25 5.87 4.36
N THR A 8 9.30 5.43 5.18
CA THR A 8 7.90 5.88 5.10
C THR A 8 7.82 7.38 5.35
N ASN A 9 6.98 8.06 4.60
CA ASN A 9 6.61 9.47 4.79
C ASN A 9 5.09 9.60 4.87
N CYS A 10 4.62 10.72 5.44
CA CYS A 10 3.20 11.06 5.55
C CYS A 10 2.39 10.14 6.49
N GLU A 11 3.05 9.37 7.37
CA GLU A 11 2.35 8.55 8.37
C GLU A 11 1.50 9.39 9.33
N TYR A 12 2.02 10.53 9.75
CA TYR A 12 1.29 11.47 10.61
C TYR A 12 0.12 12.13 9.88
N ASP A 13 0.31 12.55 8.63
CA ASP A 13 -0.76 13.13 7.81
C ASP A 13 -1.83 12.09 7.51
N THR A 14 -1.44 10.85 7.24
CA THR A 14 -2.35 9.71 7.05
C THR A 14 -3.16 9.43 8.32
N GLN A 15 -2.50 9.37 9.48
CA GLN A 15 -3.16 9.18 10.76
C GLN A 15 -4.16 10.30 11.05
N ARG A 16 -3.74 11.56 10.84
CA ARG A 16 -4.62 12.72 11.04
C ARG A 16 -5.86 12.66 10.15
N ALA A 17 -5.68 12.40 8.84
CA ALA A 17 -6.80 12.32 7.90
C ALA A 17 -7.79 11.21 8.25
N LEU A 18 -7.30 10.05 8.68
CA LEU A 18 -8.15 8.94 9.12
C LEU A 18 -8.89 9.29 10.42
N SER A 19 -8.21 9.92 11.38
CA SER A 19 -8.82 10.33 12.65
C SER A 19 -9.87 11.42 12.44
N GLU A 20 -9.64 12.39 11.56
CA GLU A 20 -10.62 13.41 11.17
C GLU A 20 -11.85 12.79 10.47
N ALA A 21 -11.65 11.66 9.77
CA ALA A 21 -12.74 10.87 9.20
C ALA A 21 -13.46 9.96 10.21
N GLY A 22 -13.05 9.97 11.48
CA GLY A 22 -13.69 9.22 12.57
C GLY A 22 -13.10 7.83 12.82
N ALA A 23 -11.97 7.48 12.22
CA ALA A 23 -11.29 6.22 12.50
C ALA A 23 -10.40 6.33 13.75
N ASP A 24 -10.29 5.25 14.50
CA ASP A 24 -9.25 5.08 15.54
C ASP A 24 -7.97 4.59 14.87
N ALA A 25 -7.11 5.55 14.48
CA ALA A 25 -5.95 5.31 13.65
C ALA A 25 -4.67 5.17 14.49
N GLU A 26 -4.00 4.03 14.38
CA GLU A 26 -2.77 3.70 15.09
C GLU A 26 -1.61 3.48 14.12
N GLN A 27 -0.44 4.07 14.44
CA GLN A 27 0.82 3.82 13.73
C GLN A 27 1.52 2.59 14.32
N PHE A 28 2.00 1.70 13.45
CA PHE A 28 2.81 0.54 13.82
C PHE A 28 4.22 0.67 13.24
N ILE A 29 5.19 0.90 14.11
CA ILE A 29 6.60 1.06 13.70
C ILE A 29 7.22 -0.32 13.43
N VAL A 30 7.61 -0.57 12.19
CA VAL A 30 8.37 -1.75 11.78
C VAL A 30 9.85 -1.52 12.06
N ARG A 31 10.43 -2.32 12.97
CA ARG A 31 11.84 -2.27 13.34
C ARG A 31 12.62 -3.27 12.51
N ASN A 32 13.76 -2.86 11.97
CA ASN A 32 14.56 -3.69 11.05
C ASN A 32 16.08 -3.59 11.28
N LEU A 33 16.51 -3.12 12.46
CA LEU A 33 17.94 -2.97 12.75
C LEU A 33 18.65 -4.32 12.91
N THR A 34 17.94 -5.32 13.43
CA THR A 34 18.44 -6.68 13.62
C THR A 34 17.43 -7.70 13.12
N SER A 35 17.86 -8.93 12.89
CA SER A 35 16.95 -10.04 12.53
C SER A 35 15.90 -10.29 13.64
N ALA A 36 16.27 -10.07 14.90
CA ALA A 36 15.35 -10.18 16.03
C ALA A 36 14.28 -9.08 16.00
N ASP A 37 14.65 -7.84 15.66
CA ASP A 37 13.69 -6.73 15.50
C ASP A 37 12.70 -7.01 14.36
N VAL A 38 13.15 -7.61 13.26
CA VAL A 38 12.26 -7.99 12.15
C VAL A 38 11.29 -9.08 12.59
N ALA A 39 11.76 -10.11 13.28
CA ALA A 39 10.92 -11.20 13.79
C ALA A 39 9.87 -10.67 14.80
N ASP A 40 10.29 -9.85 15.77
CA ASP A 40 9.38 -9.19 16.72
C ASP A 40 8.34 -8.32 16.00
N SER A 41 8.76 -7.53 15.01
CA SER A 41 7.85 -6.68 14.25
C SER A 41 6.82 -7.51 13.46
N VAL A 42 7.21 -8.63 12.88
CA VAL A 42 6.31 -9.56 12.17
C VAL A 42 5.25 -10.12 13.12
N GLU A 43 5.67 -10.64 14.27
CA GLU A 43 4.75 -11.23 15.25
C GLU A 43 3.76 -10.20 15.81
N ARG A 44 4.26 -9.04 16.21
CA ARG A 44 3.43 -7.96 16.76
C ARG A 44 2.50 -7.35 15.72
N PHE A 45 2.96 -7.19 14.48
CA PHE A 45 2.11 -6.71 13.41
C PHE A 45 0.99 -7.70 13.09
N ALA A 46 1.32 -8.98 12.97
CA ALA A 46 0.33 -10.03 12.76
C ALA A 46 -0.72 -10.04 13.91
N ALA A 47 -0.28 -9.84 15.16
CA ALA A 47 -1.19 -9.72 16.30
C ALA A 47 -2.09 -8.47 16.20
N ALA A 48 -1.54 -7.32 15.82
CA ALA A 48 -2.29 -6.07 15.66
C ALA A 48 -3.32 -6.17 14.51
N VAL A 49 -3.00 -6.84 13.41
CA VAL A 49 -3.92 -7.06 12.29
C VAL A 49 -5.16 -7.85 12.71
N ARG A 50 -5.09 -8.73 13.73
CA ARG A 50 -6.25 -9.52 14.20
C ARG A 50 -7.40 -8.67 14.69
N THR A 51 -7.13 -7.48 15.21
CA THR A 51 -8.15 -6.56 15.75
C THR A 51 -8.41 -5.37 14.85
N ALA A 52 -7.54 -5.11 13.87
CA ALA A 52 -7.71 -4.03 12.91
C ALA A 52 -8.86 -4.32 11.93
N GLN A 53 -9.58 -3.29 11.50
CA GLN A 53 -10.57 -3.33 10.42
C GLN A 53 -9.98 -2.83 9.10
N MET A 54 -8.93 -2.01 9.17
CA MET A 54 -8.28 -1.43 8.00
C MET A 54 -6.76 -1.43 8.15
N ILE A 55 -6.06 -1.62 7.03
CA ILE A 55 -4.62 -1.35 6.93
C ILE A 55 -4.44 -0.25 5.87
N VAL A 56 -3.77 0.84 6.26
CA VAL A 56 -3.46 1.94 5.34
C VAL A 56 -1.95 2.08 5.25
N ILE A 57 -1.39 1.81 4.08
CA ILE A 57 0.05 1.88 3.82
C ILE A 57 0.38 3.26 3.22
N PRO A 58 1.11 4.13 3.95
CA PRO A 58 1.46 5.46 3.48
C PRO A 58 2.42 5.45 2.29
N GLY A 59 2.70 6.64 1.79
CA GLY A 59 3.76 6.88 0.81
C GLY A 59 5.16 6.93 1.43
N GLY A 60 6.14 7.20 0.59
CA GLY A 60 7.55 7.32 0.94
C GLY A 60 8.44 6.50 0.01
N PHE A 61 9.61 6.13 0.54
CA PHE A 61 10.65 5.36 -0.16
C PHE A 61 11.14 4.25 0.78
N SER A 62 10.29 3.28 1.06
CA SER A 62 10.56 2.23 2.03
C SER A 62 11.81 1.39 1.68
N GLY A 63 12.85 1.53 2.50
CA GLY A 63 14.09 0.80 2.35
C GLY A 63 14.97 1.27 1.19
N GLY A 64 14.74 2.47 0.62
CA GLY A 64 15.51 2.98 -0.51
C GLY A 64 15.18 2.22 -1.79
N ASP A 65 14.06 2.51 -2.39
CA ASP A 65 13.46 1.78 -3.51
C ASP A 65 14.34 1.61 -4.75
N GLU A 66 15.26 2.53 -5.01
CA GLU A 66 16.16 2.47 -6.16
C GLU A 66 17.56 1.92 -5.80
N PRO A 67 18.27 1.27 -6.76
CA PRO A 67 17.91 1.04 -8.17
C PRO A 67 17.01 -0.17 -8.42
N ASP A 68 16.66 -0.91 -7.41
CA ASP A 68 16.11 -2.25 -7.55
C ASP A 68 14.56 -2.30 -7.55
N GLY A 69 13.90 -1.19 -7.65
CA GLY A 69 12.43 -1.08 -7.69
C GLY A 69 11.76 -0.79 -6.36
N SER A 70 10.62 -0.14 -6.46
CA SER A 70 9.87 0.42 -5.33
C SER A 70 9.22 -0.64 -4.43
N ALA A 71 9.02 -0.27 -3.16
CA ALA A 71 8.26 -1.02 -2.15
C ALA A 71 8.82 -2.41 -1.78
N LYS A 72 10.11 -2.70 -1.99
CA LYS A 72 10.70 -4.01 -1.68
C LYS A 72 10.55 -4.42 -0.23
N LEU A 73 10.86 -3.53 0.70
CA LEU A 73 10.77 -3.83 2.13
C LEU A 73 9.33 -4.12 2.54
N ILE A 74 8.38 -3.33 2.06
CA ILE A 74 6.95 -3.54 2.34
C ILE A 74 6.52 -4.90 1.79
N THR A 75 6.82 -5.19 0.53
CA THR A 75 6.39 -6.46 -0.10
C THR A 75 7.01 -7.67 0.58
N ALA A 76 8.29 -7.63 0.95
CA ALA A 76 8.95 -8.69 1.69
C ALA A 76 8.28 -8.93 3.06
N PHE A 77 7.97 -7.85 3.78
CA PHE A 77 7.31 -7.93 5.09
C PHE A 77 5.91 -8.54 4.98
N PHE A 78 5.10 -8.09 4.03
CA PHE A 78 3.73 -8.60 3.83
C PHE A 78 3.69 -10.03 3.26
N ARG A 79 4.76 -10.52 2.61
CA ARG A 79 4.89 -11.92 2.18
C ARG A 79 5.31 -12.87 3.30
N ASN A 80 5.73 -12.36 4.45
CA ASN A 80 5.96 -13.24 5.60
C ASN A 80 4.69 -14.03 5.92
N ALA A 81 4.84 -15.32 6.20
CA ALA A 81 3.70 -16.26 6.36
C ALA A 81 2.70 -15.78 7.42
N ALA A 82 3.17 -15.33 8.58
CA ALA A 82 2.31 -14.87 9.67
C ALA A 82 1.54 -13.59 9.31
N VAL A 83 2.19 -12.63 8.64
CA VAL A 83 1.54 -11.40 8.19
C VAL A 83 0.53 -11.70 7.07
N ARG A 84 0.95 -12.50 6.07
CA ARG A 84 0.10 -12.91 4.94
C ARG A 84 -1.19 -13.60 5.42
N GLU A 85 -1.08 -14.50 6.38
CA GLU A 85 -2.23 -15.20 6.97
C GLU A 85 -3.24 -14.21 7.58
N GLN A 86 -2.76 -13.26 8.39
CA GLN A 86 -3.64 -12.29 9.05
C GLN A 86 -4.24 -11.26 8.09
N VAL A 87 -3.50 -10.85 7.05
CA VAL A 87 -4.03 -10.00 5.97
C VAL A 87 -5.10 -10.74 5.17
N THR A 88 -4.88 -12.01 4.85
CA THR A 88 -5.90 -12.85 4.19
C THR A 88 -7.15 -12.96 5.06
N ALA A 89 -7.01 -13.24 6.36
CA ALA A 89 -8.13 -13.29 7.28
C ALA A 89 -8.86 -11.94 7.42
N LEU A 90 -8.11 -10.81 7.40
CA LEU A 90 -8.70 -9.47 7.39
C LEU A 90 -9.62 -9.27 6.17
N LEU A 91 -9.13 -9.60 4.98
CA LEU A 91 -9.83 -9.33 3.72
C LEU A 91 -10.94 -10.32 3.42
N GLU A 92 -10.70 -11.63 3.62
CA GLU A 92 -11.61 -12.69 3.19
C GLU A 92 -12.62 -13.14 4.26
N GLN A 93 -12.28 -13.00 5.55
CA GLN A 93 -13.11 -13.50 6.65
C GLN A 93 -13.77 -12.39 7.48
N ARG A 94 -13.17 -11.21 7.54
CA ARG A 94 -13.62 -10.10 8.39
C ARG A 94 -14.10 -8.88 7.60
N ASP A 95 -14.17 -8.98 6.26
CA ASP A 95 -14.60 -7.90 5.36
C ASP A 95 -13.83 -6.58 5.59
N GLY A 96 -12.55 -6.72 5.92
CA GLY A 96 -11.68 -5.58 6.20
C GLY A 96 -11.16 -4.91 4.92
N LEU A 97 -10.53 -3.77 5.07
CA LEU A 97 -10.08 -2.93 3.96
C LEU A 97 -8.57 -2.72 3.96
N MET A 98 -8.01 -2.56 2.78
CA MET A 98 -6.65 -2.07 2.59
C MET A 98 -6.61 -0.86 1.66
N LEU A 99 -5.76 0.12 1.97
CA LEU A 99 -5.46 1.28 1.14
C LEU A 99 -3.94 1.42 1.03
N GLY A 100 -3.45 1.73 -0.17
CA GLY A 100 -2.05 2.08 -0.40
C GLY A 100 -1.94 3.42 -1.11
N ILE A 101 -1.09 4.30 -0.60
CA ILE A 101 -0.85 5.62 -1.17
C ILE A 101 0.59 5.67 -1.68
N CYS A 102 0.79 6.06 -2.95
CA CYS A 102 2.12 6.21 -3.57
C CYS A 102 2.97 4.93 -3.42
N ASN A 103 3.96 4.91 -2.55
CA ASN A 103 4.78 3.72 -2.25
C ASN A 103 3.94 2.56 -1.71
N GLY A 104 2.94 2.84 -0.87
CA GLY A 104 1.97 1.83 -0.44
C GLY A 104 1.15 1.26 -1.59
N PHE A 105 0.74 2.06 -2.56
CA PHE A 105 0.05 1.58 -3.76
C PHE A 105 0.95 0.70 -4.62
N GLN A 106 2.23 1.08 -4.79
CA GLN A 106 3.23 0.24 -5.46
C GLN A 106 3.35 -1.13 -4.79
N ALA A 107 3.34 -1.17 -3.44
CA ALA A 107 3.34 -2.42 -2.69
C ALA A 107 2.09 -3.26 -2.95
N LEU A 108 0.89 -2.66 -2.91
CA LEU A 108 -0.36 -3.38 -3.14
C LEU A 108 -0.44 -4.00 -4.55
N ILE A 109 0.06 -3.29 -5.57
CA ILE A 109 0.18 -3.85 -6.94
C ILE A 109 1.12 -5.05 -6.93
N LYS A 110 2.35 -4.89 -6.41
CA LYS A 110 3.40 -5.93 -6.40
C LYS A 110 3.06 -7.13 -5.52
N LEU A 111 2.18 -6.97 -4.55
CA LEU A 111 1.65 -8.06 -3.73
C LEU A 111 0.51 -8.83 -4.42
N GLY A 112 -0.10 -8.28 -5.47
CA GLY A 112 -1.29 -8.84 -6.10
C GLY A 112 -2.61 -8.39 -5.48
N LEU A 113 -2.57 -7.59 -4.42
CA LEU A 113 -3.77 -7.19 -3.68
C LEU A 113 -4.71 -6.32 -4.52
N VAL A 114 -4.20 -5.36 -5.31
CA VAL A 114 -5.02 -4.56 -6.21
C VAL A 114 -5.45 -5.36 -7.46
N PRO A 115 -4.54 -6.07 -8.17
CA PRO A 115 -4.95 -6.81 -9.37
C PRO A 115 -5.84 -8.02 -9.09
N TYR A 116 -5.61 -8.74 -7.99
CA TYR A 116 -6.22 -10.07 -7.77
C TYR A 116 -6.92 -10.22 -6.41
N GLY A 117 -6.91 -9.21 -5.56
CA GLY A 117 -7.55 -9.23 -4.24
C GLY A 117 -6.84 -10.08 -3.18
N ARG A 118 -5.67 -10.64 -3.46
CA ARG A 118 -4.91 -11.50 -2.54
C ARG A 118 -3.41 -11.37 -2.73
N ILE A 119 -2.65 -11.73 -1.70
CA ILE A 119 -1.19 -11.78 -1.79
C ILE A 119 -0.78 -13.02 -2.60
N MET A 120 -0.06 -12.78 -3.70
CA MET A 120 0.40 -13.81 -4.63
C MET A 120 1.92 -13.76 -4.80
N ASP A 121 2.49 -14.88 -5.23
CA ASP A 121 3.85 -14.91 -5.75
C ASP A 121 3.82 -14.33 -7.17
N THR A 122 4.80 -13.51 -7.50
CA THR A 122 4.85 -12.77 -8.76
C THR A 122 5.69 -13.50 -9.80
N ASP A 123 5.29 -13.41 -11.05
CA ASP A 123 6.05 -13.82 -12.23
C ASP A 123 6.22 -12.64 -13.22
N GLU A 124 6.79 -12.89 -14.39
CA GLU A 124 7.07 -11.86 -15.40
C GLU A 124 5.81 -11.22 -16.01
N SER A 125 4.68 -11.89 -15.96
CA SER A 125 3.37 -11.40 -16.47
C SER A 125 2.65 -10.49 -15.47
N PHE A 126 3.14 -10.43 -14.23
CA PHE A 126 2.47 -9.74 -13.13
C PHE A 126 2.38 -8.23 -13.35
N PRO A 127 1.24 -7.59 -13.09
CA PRO A 127 1.15 -6.15 -13.13
C PRO A 127 2.14 -5.49 -12.17
N THR A 128 2.77 -4.41 -12.63
CA THR A 128 3.76 -3.69 -11.82
C THR A 128 3.73 -2.20 -12.08
N LEU A 129 4.36 -1.45 -11.19
CA LEU A 129 4.71 -0.06 -11.38
C LEU A 129 6.23 0.05 -11.58
N THR A 130 6.63 0.80 -12.60
CA THR A 130 8.03 0.99 -12.98
C THR A 130 8.32 2.46 -13.28
N TYR A 131 9.56 2.75 -13.71
CA TYR A 131 10.04 4.08 -13.99
C TYR A 131 9.13 4.87 -14.92
N ASN A 132 8.97 6.15 -14.62
CA ASN A 132 8.31 7.11 -15.50
C ASN A 132 9.00 7.12 -16.87
N VAL A 133 8.21 7.24 -17.95
CA VAL A 133 8.73 7.32 -19.33
C VAL A 133 9.72 8.48 -19.52
N ILE A 134 9.55 9.57 -18.78
CA ILE A 134 10.47 10.72 -18.83
C ILE A 134 11.81 10.49 -18.12
N GLY A 135 12.02 9.32 -17.50
CA GLY A 135 13.27 8.96 -16.82
C GLY A 135 13.61 9.79 -15.58
N ARG A 136 12.63 10.45 -14.98
CA ARG A 136 12.81 11.28 -13.77
C ARG A 136 11.55 11.36 -12.95
N HIS A 137 11.70 11.85 -11.70
CA HIS A 137 10.60 12.15 -10.79
C HIS A 137 9.62 13.17 -11.39
N GLN A 138 8.32 12.94 -11.19
CA GLN A 138 7.25 13.87 -11.53
C GLN A 138 6.51 14.30 -10.27
N SER A 139 6.34 15.61 -10.10
CA SER A 139 5.49 16.22 -9.08
C SER A 139 4.56 17.22 -9.74
N LYS A 140 3.27 16.93 -9.74
CA LYS A 140 2.25 17.80 -10.36
C LYS A 140 0.84 17.44 -9.91
N LEU A 141 -0.11 18.31 -10.18
CA LEU A 141 -1.54 18.02 -10.07
C LEU A 141 -2.02 17.31 -11.34
N VAL A 142 -2.80 16.23 -11.16
CA VAL A 142 -3.45 15.49 -12.25
C VAL A 142 -4.95 15.39 -11.99
N ARG A 143 -5.72 15.26 -13.06
CA ARG A 143 -7.16 15.00 -12.97
C ARG A 143 -7.39 13.51 -13.09
N THR A 144 -8.11 12.95 -12.13
CA THR A 144 -8.57 11.56 -12.13
C THR A 144 -10.08 11.51 -12.28
N ARG A 145 -10.58 10.50 -12.97
CA ARG A 145 -12.01 10.27 -13.14
C ARG A 145 -12.40 8.95 -12.51
N VAL A 146 -13.47 8.95 -11.72
CA VAL A 146 -14.06 7.73 -11.18
C VAL A 146 -14.63 6.89 -12.31
N CYS A 147 -14.10 5.71 -12.52
CA CYS A 147 -14.55 4.77 -13.55
C CYS A 147 -15.44 3.65 -13.00
N SER A 148 -15.40 3.43 -11.68
CA SER A 148 -16.17 2.41 -10.99
C SER A 148 -16.32 2.79 -9.51
N THR A 149 -17.45 2.48 -8.93
CA THR A 149 -17.74 2.66 -7.49
C THR A 149 -17.80 1.32 -6.74
N ARG A 150 -17.23 0.26 -7.29
CA ARG A 150 -17.19 -1.07 -6.65
C ARG A 150 -16.36 -1.10 -5.37
N SER A 151 -15.35 -0.24 -5.28
CA SER A 151 -14.51 -0.15 -4.08
C SER A 151 -15.25 0.58 -2.97
N PRO A 152 -15.28 0.06 -1.73
CA PRO A 152 -15.85 0.77 -0.58
C PRO A 152 -15.23 2.15 -0.34
N TRP A 153 -13.96 2.34 -0.73
CA TRP A 153 -13.27 3.64 -0.67
C TRP A 153 -13.91 4.72 -1.56
N LEU A 154 -14.75 4.33 -2.51
CA LEU A 154 -15.43 5.23 -3.45
C LEU A 154 -16.96 5.29 -3.22
N ALA A 155 -17.45 4.78 -2.07
CA ALA A 155 -18.90 4.72 -1.77
C ALA A 155 -19.59 6.10 -1.77
N GLY A 156 -18.84 7.18 -1.51
CA GLY A 156 -19.35 8.56 -1.54
C GLY A 156 -19.18 9.28 -2.89
N THR A 157 -18.87 8.56 -3.98
CA THR A 157 -18.62 9.13 -5.30
C THR A 157 -19.56 8.57 -6.37
N GLU A 158 -19.62 9.23 -7.55
CA GLU A 158 -20.36 8.75 -8.71
C GLU A 158 -19.42 8.47 -9.89
N VAL A 159 -19.79 7.50 -10.74
CA VAL A 159 -19.05 7.25 -11.99
C VAL A 159 -19.08 8.49 -12.86
N GLY A 160 -17.92 8.98 -13.25
CA GLY A 160 -17.76 10.21 -14.01
C GLY A 160 -17.23 11.38 -13.18
N ASP A 161 -17.29 11.32 -11.84
CA ASP A 161 -16.71 12.34 -10.97
C ASP A 161 -15.24 12.59 -11.28
N ILE A 162 -14.82 13.84 -11.23
CA ILE A 162 -13.46 14.26 -11.54
C ILE A 162 -12.85 14.94 -10.33
N TYR A 163 -11.72 14.40 -9.89
CA TYR A 163 -10.93 14.95 -8.80
C TYR A 163 -9.56 15.39 -9.29
N THR A 164 -9.06 16.49 -8.74
CA THR A 164 -7.68 16.92 -8.93
C THR A 164 -6.86 16.43 -7.75
N VAL A 165 -5.87 15.59 -8.03
CA VAL A 165 -5.01 14.99 -7.02
C VAL A 165 -3.53 15.27 -7.30
N PRO A 166 -2.70 15.46 -6.26
CA PRO A 166 -1.26 15.56 -6.44
C PRO A 166 -0.66 14.18 -6.73
N ILE A 167 0.30 14.15 -7.65
CA ILE A 167 1.20 13.02 -7.84
C ILE A 167 2.63 13.44 -7.55
N SER A 168 3.42 12.53 -6.97
CA SER A 168 4.84 12.73 -6.72
C SER A 168 5.52 11.36 -6.72
N HIS A 169 6.13 10.98 -7.85
CA HIS A 169 6.72 9.65 -8.04
C HIS A 169 7.80 9.61 -9.12
N GLY A 170 8.79 8.73 -8.95
CA GLY A 170 9.74 8.31 -9.98
C GLY A 170 9.26 7.06 -10.73
N GLU A 171 8.48 6.20 -10.05
CA GLU A 171 7.94 4.94 -10.55
C GLU A 171 6.41 4.92 -10.48
N GLY A 172 5.76 5.61 -11.42
CA GLY A 172 4.29 5.66 -11.54
C GLY A 172 3.74 5.07 -12.83
N ARG A 173 4.60 4.45 -13.65
CA ARG A 173 4.18 3.81 -14.90
C ARG A 173 3.63 2.42 -14.61
N PHE A 174 2.34 2.25 -14.78
CA PHE A 174 1.68 0.95 -14.68
C PHE A 174 1.94 0.11 -15.93
N LEU A 175 2.35 -1.14 -15.73
CA LEU A 175 2.51 -2.16 -16.76
C LEU A 175 1.68 -3.39 -16.39
N ALA A 176 0.96 -3.92 -17.36
CA ALA A 176 0.26 -5.20 -17.27
C ALA A 176 0.36 -5.90 -18.63
N SER A 177 0.28 -7.24 -18.64
CA SER A 177 0.13 -8.01 -19.88
C SER A 177 -1.17 -7.58 -20.58
N GLN A 178 -1.13 -7.52 -21.90
CA GLN A 178 -2.35 -7.42 -22.70
C GLN A 178 -2.91 -8.84 -22.82
N GLU A 179 -3.96 -9.14 -22.10
CA GLU A 179 -4.91 -10.20 -22.41
C GLU A 179 -6.20 -9.63 -22.96
#